data_8174fec57c01ff91c6955f859b475c8c
#
_entry.id   8174fec57c01ff91c6955f859b475c8c
#
_cell.length_a   1.000
_cell.length_b   1.000
_cell.length_c   1.000
_cell.angle_alpha   90.00
_cell.angle_beta   90.00
_cell.angle_gamma   90.00
#
_symmetry.space_group_name_H-M   'P 1'
#
loop_
_entity.id
_entity.type
_entity.pdbx_description
1 polymer ?
#
loop_
_entity_poly.entity_id
_entity_poly.type
_entity_poly.pdbx_seq_one_letter_code
_entity_poly.pdbx_strand_id
1 'polypeptide(L)'
;MLPRILLSSTVLFILTSCHHGEKPRATPTTVKVMKAQRKEAGQGNRYSASIDAATRVDLAFKVGGYVDRITKVKGTDGRPRLIQEGDTVAQNSELASLRKSDFTNRLAEANAAHAEALVARDQAQLDFDRNEKLMAGNAIPKAQFDAVRTRLDAALARITGAKARLDEATTMLRDSTIRAPFTGTLARRNLELGALAAPGVPVFTLTDVRSVKLVVGVPDMVRGLLSLGGETTISCDAFPDKPFLGHITRIAGTADPRSHVFEAEITVPNPDHLLKPGMVASVALGEKAAATSATTLPLAAIVRSQRDKSRFAVFVLDTSVQPPTVHQKEVELGNFLGNSIPVTQGLPPDAEVVVQGASLLSEGEPVRVIP
;
A
#
# COMPACT_ATOMS: atom_id res chain seq x y z
N MET A 1 -113.32 9.60 19.49
CA MET A 1 -113.97 10.39 18.46
C MET A 1 -113.19 10.23 17.14
N LEU A 2 -113.85 9.59 16.18
CA LEU A 2 -113.53 9.58 14.77
C LEU A 2 -113.69 11.00 14.18
N PRO A 3 -113.18 11.34 12.95
CA PRO A 3 -113.35 10.62 11.72
C PRO A 3 -112.12 10.68 10.74
N ARG A 4 -111.96 9.71 9.87
CA ARG A 4 -112.29 9.62 8.44
C ARG A 4 -111.60 10.67 7.55
N ILE A 5 -110.95 10.37 6.50
CA ILE A 5 -111.18 9.96 5.06
C ILE A 5 -109.97 10.56 4.27
N LEU A 6 -109.30 10.11 3.26
CA LEU A 6 -109.69 9.64 1.93
C LEU A 6 -108.51 9.11 1.15
N LEU A 7 -108.74 8.15 0.30
CA LEU A 7 -107.99 7.62 -0.80
C LEU A 7 -107.57 8.66 -1.84
N SER A 8 -106.31 8.60 -2.35
CA SER A 8 -106.07 8.99 -3.72
C SER A 8 -104.94 8.15 -4.29
N SER A 9 -105.24 7.33 -5.28
CA SER A 9 -104.36 6.50 -6.07
C SER A 9 -103.66 7.35 -7.13
N THR A 10 -102.30 7.34 -7.13
CA THR A 10 -101.56 7.90 -8.29
C THR A 10 -100.57 6.87 -8.72
N VAL A 11 -100.76 6.34 -9.90
CA VAL A 11 -99.94 5.43 -10.66
C VAL A 11 -98.66 6.18 -11.07
N LEU A 12 -97.49 5.75 -10.62
CA LEU A 12 -96.16 6.27 -11.04
C LEU A 12 -95.51 5.29 -12.01
N PHE A 13 -95.37 5.74 -13.20
CA PHE A 13 -94.60 5.07 -14.26
C PHE A 13 -93.14 5.00 -13.97
N ILE A 14 -92.53 3.80 -13.74
CA ILE A 14 -91.07 3.60 -13.54
C ILE A 14 -90.46 3.44 -14.93
N LEU A 15 -89.73 4.48 -15.41
CA LEU A 15 -88.82 4.44 -16.52
C LEU A 15 -87.47 3.87 -16.00
N THR A 16 -87.18 2.64 -16.34
CA THR A 16 -85.81 2.02 -16.13
C THR A 16 -84.85 2.61 -17.17
N SER A 17 -84.06 3.60 -16.76
CA SER A 17 -82.93 4.08 -17.51
C SER A 17 -81.73 3.13 -17.29
N CYS A 18 -81.35 2.35 -18.27
CA CYS A 18 -80.09 1.62 -18.29
C CYS A 18 -78.94 2.61 -18.38
N HIS A 19 -78.28 2.90 -17.25
CA HIS A 19 -77.02 3.61 -17.21
C HIS A 19 -75.90 2.61 -17.58
N HIS A 20 -75.43 2.67 -18.81
CA HIS A 20 -74.14 2.05 -19.17
C HIS A 20 -73.02 2.83 -18.46
N GLY A 21 -72.56 2.31 -17.36
CA GLY A 21 -71.39 2.86 -16.66
C GLY A 21 -70.14 2.69 -17.53
N GLU A 22 -69.75 3.76 -18.19
CA GLU A 22 -68.45 3.88 -18.80
C GLU A 22 -67.42 3.72 -17.66
N LYS A 23 -66.56 2.65 -17.72
CA LYS A 23 -65.46 2.49 -16.80
C LYS A 23 -64.62 3.76 -16.87
N PRO A 24 -64.28 4.40 -15.71
CA PRO A 24 -63.44 5.57 -15.73
C PRO A 24 -62.11 5.21 -16.42
N ARG A 25 -61.77 5.91 -17.51
CA ARG A 25 -60.49 5.84 -18.15
C ARG A 25 -59.46 6.22 -17.10
N ALA A 26 -58.71 5.22 -16.62
CA ALA A 26 -57.59 5.45 -15.70
C ALA A 26 -56.64 6.46 -16.36
N THR A 27 -56.39 7.58 -15.70
CA THR A 27 -55.40 8.54 -16.12
C THR A 27 -54.03 7.85 -16.13
N PRO A 28 -53.29 7.82 -17.26
CA PRO A 28 -52.03 7.08 -17.31
C PRO A 28 -51.07 7.58 -16.26
N THR A 29 -50.53 6.65 -15.48
CA THR A 29 -49.54 6.94 -14.41
C THR A 29 -48.28 7.51 -15.05
N THR A 30 -47.80 8.63 -14.52
CA THR A 30 -46.58 9.30 -15.02
C THR A 30 -45.34 8.60 -14.49
N VAL A 31 -44.44 8.17 -15.40
CA VAL A 31 -43.26 7.41 -15.08
C VAL A 31 -42.00 7.97 -15.75
N LYS A 32 -40.86 7.81 -15.09
CA LYS A 32 -39.53 8.04 -15.70
C LYS A 32 -38.92 6.71 -16.07
N VAL A 33 -38.43 6.61 -17.30
CA VAL A 33 -37.78 5.40 -17.81
C VAL A 33 -36.30 5.64 -18.04
N MET A 34 -35.51 4.59 -17.97
CA MET A 34 -34.08 4.58 -18.27
C MET A 34 -33.74 3.33 -19.05
N LYS A 35 -32.89 3.47 -20.07
CA LYS A 35 -32.30 2.29 -20.71
C LYS A 35 -31.40 1.57 -19.77
N ALA A 36 -31.56 0.27 -19.66
CA ALA A 36 -30.72 -0.60 -18.86
C ALA A 36 -29.29 -0.55 -19.38
N GLN A 37 -28.40 0.16 -18.69
CA GLN A 37 -27.01 0.33 -19.08
C GLN A 37 -26.18 -0.87 -18.64
N ARG A 38 -25.44 -1.44 -19.59
CA ARG A 38 -24.44 -2.45 -19.31
C ARG A 38 -23.23 -1.75 -18.71
N LYS A 39 -23.05 -1.84 -17.42
CA LYS A 39 -21.82 -1.45 -16.74
C LYS A 39 -21.01 -2.71 -16.43
N GLU A 40 -19.71 -2.63 -16.61
CA GLU A 40 -18.83 -3.65 -16.10
C GLU A 40 -19.01 -3.72 -14.57
N ALA A 41 -19.74 -4.72 -14.11
CA ALA A 41 -19.90 -5.03 -12.70
C ALA A 41 -18.64 -5.75 -12.22
N GLY A 42 -17.58 -5.01 -11.98
CA GLY A 42 -16.28 -5.57 -11.72
C GLY A 42 -15.34 -4.64 -10.95
N GLN A 43 -15.88 -3.65 -10.23
CA GLN A 43 -15.07 -3.00 -9.23
C GLN A 43 -15.26 -3.73 -7.90
N GLY A 44 -14.45 -4.79 -7.67
CA GLY A 44 -14.28 -5.40 -6.36
C GLY A 44 -14.08 -4.32 -5.29
N ASN A 45 -14.26 -4.66 -4.03
CA ASN A 45 -14.08 -3.73 -2.93
C ASN A 45 -12.72 -3.07 -3.04
N ARG A 46 -12.70 -1.74 -3.15
CA ARG A 46 -11.46 -0.96 -3.19
C ARG A 46 -11.05 -0.63 -1.77
N TYR A 47 -9.82 -0.94 -1.46
CA TYR A 47 -9.21 -0.66 -0.16
C TYR A 47 -8.17 0.42 -0.34
N SER A 48 -8.15 1.39 0.57
CA SER A 48 -7.11 2.41 0.62
C SER A 48 -5.83 1.80 1.17
N ALA A 49 -4.71 2.06 0.50
CA ALA A 49 -3.39 1.59 0.88
C ALA A 49 -2.42 2.77 0.93
N SER A 50 -1.50 2.77 1.89
CA SER A 50 -0.36 3.69 1.91
C SER A 50 0.78 3.12 1.07
N ILE A 51 1.45 4.00 0.34
CA ILE A 51 2.63 3.64 -0.44
C ILE A 51 3.88 3.91 0.40
N ASP A 52 4.67 2.88 0.61
CA ASP A 52 5.96 2.94 1.28
C ASP A 52 7.11 2.54 0.33
N ALA A 53 8.34 2.95 0.67
CA ALA A 53 9.51 2.52 -0.07
C ALA A 53 9.74 1.00 0.11
N ALA A 54 10.26 0.33 -0.92
CA ALA A 54 10.65 -1.08 -0.82
C ALA A 54 11.66 -1.31 0.31
N THR A 55 12.63 -0.41 0.41
CA THR A 55 13.64 -0.41 1.47
C THR A 55 13.86 1.01 1.94
N ARG A 56 13.93 1.18 3.25
CA ARG A 56 14.29 2.43 3.91
C ARG A 56 15.37 2.15 4.93
N VAL A 57 16.45 2.93 4.90
CA VAL A 57 17.57 2.81 5.83
C VAL A 57 17.94 4.19 6.35
N ASP A 58 17.98 4.30 7.66
CA ASP A 58 18.49 5.48 8.34
C ASP A 58 20.00 5.28 8.58
N LEU A 59 20.79 6.21 8.04
CA LEU A 59 22.24 6.19 8.10
C LEU A 59 22.74 7.12 9.20
N ALA A 60 23.63 6.63 10.05
CA ALA A 60 24.24 7.37 11.13
C ALA A 60 25.76 7.15 11.12
N PHE A 61 26.51 8.12 11.64
CA PHE A 61 27.92 7.88 11.96
C PHE A 61 28.04 6.90 13.14
N LYS A 62 28.99 5.97 13.05
CA LYS A 62 29.30 5.06 14.16
C LYS A 62 30.27 5.68 15.17
N VAL A 63 30.98 6.75 14.75
CA VAL A 63 31.94 7.52 15.55
C VAL A 63 31.53 8.98 15.58
N GLY A 64 31.85 9.69 16.68
CA GLY A 64 31.56 11.12 16.82
C GLY A 64 32.66 11.99 16.24
N GLY A 65 32.29 13.15 15.72
CA GLY A 65 33.25 14.12 15.20
C GLY A 65 32.57 15.27 14.46
N TYR A 66 33.36 16.28 14.09
CA TYR A 66 32.87 17.39 13.27
C TYR A 66 32.74 17.03 11.81
N VAL A 67 31.61 17.41 11.18
CA VAL A 67 31.36 17.19 9.77
C VAL A 67 32.26 18.11 8.92
N ASP A 68 33.14 17.51 8.15
CA ASP A 68 34.10 18.22 7.29
C ASP A 68 33.61 18.32 5.86
N ARG A 69 32.92 17.27 5.37
CA ARG A 69 32.46 17.19 3.99
C ARG A 69 31.06 16.58 3.90
N ILE A 70 30.24 17.19 3.04
CA ILE A 70 29.00 16.62 2.50
C ILE A 70 29.15 16.56 0.99
N THR A 71 28.76 15.46 0.38
CA THR A 71 28.89 15.26 -1.06
C THR A 71 28.13 16.32 -1.84
N LYS A 72 28.74 16.76 -2.95
CA LYS A 72 28.14 17.70 -3.89
C LYS A 72 27.65 16.96 -5.13
N VAL A 73 26.47 17.32 -5.57
CA VAL A 73 25.84 16.85 -6.82
C VAL A 73 25.63 18.02 -7.77
N LYS A 74 25.49 17.75 -9.07
CA LYS A 74 25.13 18.80 -10.03
C LYS A 74 23.66 19.19 -9.84
N GLY A 75 23.40 20.46 -9.61
CA GLY A 75 22.06 21.01 -9.62
C GLY A 75 21.44 21.07 -11.01
N THR A 76 20.16 21.41 -11.09
CA THR A 76 19.44 21.62 -12.36
C THR A 76 20.04 22.76 -13.20
N ASP A 77 20.73 23.69 -12.55
CA ASP A 77 21.49 24.79 -13.16
C ASP A 77 22.91 24.39 -13.59
N GLY A 78 23.28 23.12 -13.45
CA GLY A 78 24.61 22.60 -13.74
C GLY A 78 25.70 22.93 -12.70
N ARG A 79 25.39 23.74 -11.68
CA ARG A 79 26.32 24.12 -10.60
C ARG A 79 26.39 23.03 -9.52
N PRO A 80 27.58 22.83 -8.91
CA PRO A 80 27.69 21.89 -7.80
C PRO A 80 26.98 22.47 -6.56
N ARG A 81 26.04 21.71 -6.00
CA ARG A 81 25.37 21.97 -4.72
C ARG A 81 25.52 20.80 -3.77
N LEU A 82 25.32 21.02 -2.48
CA LEU A 82 25.25 19.92 -1.53
C LEU A 82 24.09 19.00 -1.87
N ILE A 83 24.31 17.70 -1.64
CA ILE A 83 23.25 16.70 -1.77
C ILE A 83 22.09 17.05 -0.85
N GLN A 84 20.87 16.91 -1.36
CA GLN A 84 19.64 17.23 -0.62
C GLN A 84 18.54 16.21 -0.90
N GLU A 85 17.42 16.35 -0.19
CA GLU A 85 16.26 15.49 -0.33
C GLU A 85 15.77 15.46 -1.78
N GLY A 86 15.48 14.23 -2.28
CA GLY A 86 15.10 13.97 -3.67
C GLY A 86 16.26 13.59 -4.59
N ASP A 87 17.53 13.80 -4.17
CA ASP A 87 18.67 13.41 -4.99
C ASP A 87 18.87 11.88 -5.01
N THR A 88 19.23 11.37 -6.17
CA THR A 88 19.60 9.96 -6.34
C THR A 88 21.09 9.76 -6.08
N VAL A 89 21.42 8.74 -5.31
CA VAL A 89 22.80 8.35 -4.99
C VAL A 89 23.07 6.93 -5.42
N ALA A 90 24.28 6.69 -5.91
CA ALA A 90 24.74 5.36 -6.28
C ALA A 90 25.23 4.58 -5.06
N GLN A 91 25.12 3.25 -5.11
CA GLN A 91 25.68 2.37 -4.09
C GLN A 91 27.18 2.66 -3.89
N ASN A 92 27.65 2.57 -2.62
CA ASN A 92 29.02 2.83 -2.17
C ASN A 92 29.50 4.29 -2.36
N SER A 93 28.70 5.21 -2.91
CA SER A 93 29.06 6.62 -2.97
C SER A 93 29.19 7.21 -1.57
N GLU A 94 30.18 8.07 -1.38
CA GLU A 94 30.37 8.81 -0.12
C GLU A 94 29.25 9.87 -0.02
N LEU A 95 28.57 9.94 1.13
CA LEU A 95 27.53 10.92 1.39
C LEU A 95 28.05 12.08 2.25
N ALA A 96 28.78 11.75 3.30
CA ALA A 96 29.45 12.71 4.17
C ALA A 96 30.65 12.10 4.86
N SER A 97 31.57 12.93 5.31
CA SER A 97 32.70 12.53 6.13
C SER A 97 32.94 13.49 7.29
N LEU A 98 33.36 12.92 8.40
CA LEU A 98 33.88 13.66 9.54
C LEU A 98 35.29 14.15 9.24
N ARG A 99 35.82 15.05 10.08
CA ARG A 99 37.19 15.56 9.97
C ARG A 99 38.20 14.41 10.07
N LYS A 100 38.75 14.03 8.92
CA LYS A 100 39.62 12.85 8.80
C LYS A 100 40.96 13.00 9.55
N SER A 101 41.44 14.23 9.75
CA SER A 101 42.71 14.48 10.48
C SER A 101 42.71 13.83 11.87
N ASP A 102 41.58 13.87 12.58
CA ASP A 102 41.53 13.38 13.96
C ASP A 102 41.67 11.84 14.01
N PHE A 103 41.13 11.16 12.99
CA PHE A 103 41.21 9.69 12.87
C PHE A 103 42.53 9.24 12.24
N THR A 104 43.08 10.00 11.26
CA THR A 104 44.40 9.68 10.67
C THR A 104 45.53 9.82 11.68
N ASN A 105 45.47 10.80 12.59
CA ASN A 105 46.45 10.93 13.66
C ASN A 105 46.40 9.74 14.63
N ARG A 106 45.22 9.30 15.03
CA ARG A 106 45.07 8.11 15.87
C ARG A 106 45.56 6.84 15.17
N LEU A 107 45.29 6.72 13.86
CA LEU A 107 45.80 5.60 13.06
C LEU A 107 47.33 5.61 13.01
N ALA A 108 47.96 6.77 12.80
CA ALA A 108 49.41 6.92 12.80
C ALA A 108 50.04 6.55 14.16
N GLU A 109 49.44 6.96 15.26
CA GLU A 109 49.85 6.61 16.59
C GLU A 109 49.79 5.08 16.84
N ALA A 110 48.67 4.44 16.48
CA ALA A 110 48.48 3.01 16.58
C ALA A 110 49.46 2.21 15.72
N ASN A 111 49.75 2.71 14.50
CA ASN A 111 50.76 2.13 13.60
C ASN A 111 52.19 2.19 14.23
N ALA A 112 52.54 3.33 14.83
CA ALA A 112 53.85 3.48 15.49
C ALA A 112 53.97 2.51 16.70
N ALA A 113 52.93 2.42 17.52
CA ALA A 113 52.91 1.48 18.63
C ALA A 113 52.99 0.01 18.20
N HIS A 114 52.33 -0.36 17.10
CA HIS A 114 52.43 -1.70 16.51
C HIS A 114 53.83 -1.98 15.98
N ALA A 115 54.48 -1.01 15.30
CA ALA A 115 55.83 -1.14 14.80
C ALA A 115 56.85 -1.28 15.95
N GLU A 116 56.72 -0.53 17.06
CA GLU A 116 57.55 -0.67 18.28
C GLU A 116 57.41 -2.09 18.86
N ALA A 117 56.16 -2.61 18.97
CA ALA A 117 55.96 -3.95 19.50
C ALA A 117 56.57 -5.05 18.61
N LEU A 118 56.59 -4.86 17.29
CA LEU A 118 57.27 -5.76 16.36
C LEU A 118 58.80 -5.80 16.62
N VAL A 119 59.44 -4.63 16.72
CA VAL A 119 60.90 -4.53 17.02
C VAL A 119 61.20 -5.17 18.37
N ALA A 120 60.40 -4.94 19.40
CA ALA A 120 60.58 -5.55 20.72
C ALA A 120 60.45 -7.08 20.66
N ARG A 121 59.53 -7.62 19.88
CA ARG A 121 59.40 -9.07 19.65
C ARG A 121 60.63 -9.63 18.91
N ASP A 122 61.08 -8.97 17.87
CA ASP A 122 62.24 -9.43 17.08
C ASP A 122 63.50 -9.51 17.98
N GLN A 123 63.70 -8.51 18.86
CA GLN A 123 64.78 -8.56 19.82
C GLN A 123 64.60 -9.72 20.81
N ALA A 124 63.39 -9.91 21.37
CA ALA A 124 63.15 -11.02 22.30
C ALA A 124 63.31 -12.40 21.62
N GLN A 125 62.94 -12.51 20.35
CA GLN A 125 63.16 -13.74 19.54
C GLN A 125 64.64 -14.04 19.34
N LEU A 126 65.45 -13.04 19.00
CA LEU A 126 66.91 -13.21 18.85
C LEU A 126 67.55 -13.63 20.18
N ASP A 127 67.12 -13.06 21.28
CA ASP A 127 67.61 -13.43 22.61
C ASP A 127 67.16 -14.85 22.99
N PHE A 128 65.95 -15.25 22.67
CA PHE A 128 65.46 -16.61 22.85
C PHE A 128 66.27 -17.63 22.04
N ASP A 129 66.46 -17.41 20.74
CA ASP A 129 67.19 -18.31 19.86
C ASP A 129 68.66 -18.50 20.28
N ARG A 130 69.29 -17.42 20.82
CA ARG A 130 70.63 -17.49 21.37
C ARG A 130 70.64 -18.30 22.66
N ASN A 131 69.74 -18.06 23.61
CA ASN A 131 69.68 -18.76 24.85
C ASN A 131 69.24 -20.22 24.70
N GLU A 132 68.43 -20.56 23.72
CA GLU A 132 68.07 -21.93 23.36
C GLU A 132 69.31 -22.77 23.02
N LYS A 133 70.22 -22.21 22.16
CA LYS A 133 71.47 -22.86 21.82
C LYS A 133 72.39 -23.03 23.00
N LEU A 134 72.47 -22.06 23.88
CA LEU A 134 73.24 -22.14 25.12
C LEU A 134 72.71 -23.17 26.16
N MET A 135 71.41 -23.28 26.25
CA MET A 135 70.70 -24.26 27.05
C MET A 135 70.94 -25.69 26.54
N ALA A 136 70.86 -25.89 25.20
CA ALA A 136 71.18 -27.18 24.58
C ALA A 136 72.65 -27.65 24.87
N GLY A 137 73.58 -26.70 25.02
CA GLY A 137 74.96 -26.95 25.42
C GLY A 137 75.15 -26.98 26.95
N ASN A 138 74.15 -26.95 27.80
CA ASN A 138 74.18 -26.84 29.23
C ASN A 138 75.00 -25.63 29.76
N ALA A 139 75.13 -24.55 28.96
CA ALA A 139 75.95 -23.37 29.31
C ALA A 139 75.19 -22.32 30.14
N ILE A 140 73.88 -22.48 30.38
CA ILE A 140 73.08 -21.59 31.20
C ILE A 140 72.09 -22.37 32.10
N PRO A 141 71.74 -21.82 33.30
CA PRO A 141 70.71 -22.39 34.19
C PRO A 141 69.30 -22.34 33.52
N LYS A 142 68.48 -23.36 33.83
CA LYS A 142 67.07 -23.44 33.38
C LYS A 142 66.27 -22.19 33.71
N ALA A 143 66.42 -21.63 34.93
CA ALA A 143 65.72 -20.41 35.34
C ALA A 143 66.02 -19.20 34.44
N GLN A 144 67.28 -19.10 33.89
CA GLN A 144 67.65 -18.05 32.96
C GLN A 144 66.95 -18.27 31.60
N PHE A 145 66.86 -19.49 31.08
CA PHE A 145 66.14 -19.82 29.88
C PHE A 145 64.61 -19.55 29.98
N ASP A 146 64.04 -19.98 31.13
CA ASP A 146 62.60 -19.76 31.40
C ASP A 146 62.25 -18.25 31.45
N ALA A 147 63.16 -17.41 31.99
CA ALA A 147 62.98 -15.95 31.98
C ALA A 147 63.03 -15.34 30.57
N VAL A 148 63.92 -15.82 29.69
CA VAL A 148 63.95 -15.33 28.30
C VAL A 148 62.73 -15.78 27.54
N ARG A 149 62.27 -17.02 27.72
CA ARG A 149 61.02 -17.51 27.13
C ARG A 149 59.81 -16.65 27.56
N THR A 150 59.69 -16.37 28.85
CA THR A 150 58.61 -15.49 29.34
C THR A 150 58.65 -14.10 28.75
N ARG A 151 59.86 -13.55 28.47
CA ARG A 151 60.01 -12.25 27.78
C ARG A 151 59.51 -12.33 26.35
N LEU A 152 59.83 -13.42 25.61
CA LEU A 152 59.30 -13.63 24.25
C LEU A 152 57.77 -13.74 24.27
N ASP A 153 57.21 -14.55 25.16
CA ASP A 153 55.76 -14.71 25.31
C ASP A 153 55.09 -13.36 25.62
N ALA A 154 55.68 -12.54 26.50
CA ALA A 154 55.21 -11.20 26.82
C ALA A 154 55.26 -10.25 25.59
N ALA A 155 56.35 -10.34 24.78
CA ALA A 155 56.47 -9.54 23.55
C ALA A 155 55.46 -9.95 22.51
N LEU A 156 55.14 -11.23 22.34
CA LEU A 156 54.10 -11.75 21.46
C LEU A 156 52.69 -11.25 21.89
N ALA A 157 52.43 -11.29 23.20
CA ALA A 157 51.16 -10.75 23.73
C ALA A 157 51.04 -9.24 23.46
N ARG A 158 52.15 -8.48 23.58
CA ARG A 158 52.20 -7.04 23.31
C ARG A 158 51.86 -6.71 21.84
N ILE A 159 52.40 -7.51 20.88
CA ILE A 159 52.03 -7.34 19.45
C ILE A 159 50.53 -7.54 19.24
N THR A 160 49.96 -8.60 19.83
CA THR A 160 48.53 -8.88 19.69
C THR A 160 47.69 -7.71 20.21
N GLY A 161 48.05 -7.12 21.35
CA GLY A 161 47.39 -5.94 21.88
C GLY A 161 47.57 -4.67 21.00
N ALA A 162 48.78 -4.45 20.48
CA ALA A 162 49.07 -3.32 19.60
C ALA A 162 48.33 -3.45 18.25
N LYS A 163 48.27 -4.68 17.69
CA LYS A 163 47.53 -4.96 16.48
C LYS A 163 46.02 -4.70 16.66
N ALA A 164 45.43 -5.12 17.77
CA ALA A 164 43.99 -4.85 18.05
C ALA A 164 43.68 -3.35 18.08
N ARG A 165 44.58 -2.52 18.66
CA ARG A 165 44.44 -1.05 18.67
C ARG A 165 44.57 -0.46 17.25
N LEU A 166 45.45 -1.01 16.42
CA LEU A 166 45.61 -0.61 15.03
C LEU A 166 44.37 -0.93 14.23
N ASP A 167 43.79 -2.13 14.40
CA ASP A 167 42.58 -2.57 13.74
C ASP A 167 41.38 -1.69 14.18
N GLU A 168 41.31 -1.30 15.44
CA GLU A 168 40.31 -0.37 15.98
C GLU A 168 40.44 1.02 15.35
N ALA A 169 41.63 1.63 15.30
CA ALA A 169 41.89 2.93 14.72
C ALA A 169 41.57 2.93 13.21
N THR A 170 41.86 1.85 12.50
CA THR A 170 41.54 1.65 11.10
C THR A 170 40.01 1.61 10.90
N THR A 171 39.29 0.94 11.77
CA THR A 171 37.83 0.86 11.76
C THR A 171 37.21 2.22 12.02
N MET A 172 37.72 2.98 13.01
CA MET A 172 37.24 4.33 13.32
C MET A 172 37.42 5.29 12.12
N LEU A 173 38.56 5.22 11.42
CA LEU A 173 38.80 6.02 10.21
C LEU A 173 37.81 5.64 9.10
N ARG A 174 37.55 4.36 8.90
CA ARG A 174 36.55 3.90 7.93
C ARG A 174 35.16 4.39 8.31
N ASP A 175 34.77 4.25 9.58
CA ASP A 175 33.45 4.59 10.10
C ASP A 175 33.24 6.11 10.26
N SER A 176 34.28 6.93 10.04
CA SER A 176 34.21 8.40 9.92
C SER A 176 33.59 8.86 8.59
N THR A 177 33.28 7.95 7.68
CA THR A 177 32.68 8.24 6.37
C THR A 177 31.39 7.44 6.21
N ILE A 178 30.29 8.11 5.90
CA ILE A 178 29.02 7.45 5.55
C ILE A 178 28.98 7.20 4.06
N ARG A 179 28.66 5.97 3.67
CA ARG A 179 28.44 5.56 2.28
C ARG A 179 27.05 5.01 2.09
N ALA A 180 26.49 5.19 0.88
CA ALA A 180 25.22 4.65 0.51
C ALA A 180 25.28 3.10 0.44
N PRO A 181 24.45 2.36 1.20
CA PRO A 181 24.47 0.89 1.17
C PRO A 181 23.87 0.31 -0.11
N PHE A 182 23.03 1.06 -0.80
CA PHE A 182 22.42 0.71 -2.09
C PHE A 182 22.16 1.98 -2.92
N THR A 183 21.90 1.80 -4.21
CA THR A 183 21.45 2.90 -5.07
C THR A 183 20.02 3.27 -4.73
N GLY A 184 19.77 4.53 -4.36
CA GLY A 184 18.45 4.98 -3.92
C GLY A 184 18.32 6.50 -3.93
N THR A 185 17.19 6.97 -3.44
CA THR A 185 16.87 8.41 -3.30
C THR A 185 17.02 8.84 -1.85
N LEU A 186 17.63 10.00 -1.64
CA LEU A 186 17.75 10.61 -0.33
C LEU A 186 16.39 11.18 0.11
N ALA A 187 15.79 10.54 1.11
CA ALA A 187 14.48 10.96 1.63
C ALA A 187 14.60 12.07 2.69
N ARG A 188 15.72 12.10 3.45
CA ARG A 188 15.96 13.10 4.49
C ARG A 188 17.45 13.35 4.69
N ARG A 189 17.82 14.62 4.95
CA ARG A 189 19.16 15.05 5.34
C ARG A 189 19.09 15.91 6.61
N ASN A 190 19.59 15.39 7.72
CA ASN A 190 19.67 16.05 9.01
C ASN A 190 21.13 16.33 9.38
N LEU A 191 21.88 16.92 8.45
CA LEU A 191 23.32 17.15 8.63
C LEU A 191 23.75 18.44 7.97
N GLU A 192 24.58 19.23 8.69
CA GLU A 192 25.18 20.46 8.19
C GLU A 192 26.72 20.42 8.30
N LEU A 193 27.39 21.15 7.39
CA LEU A 193 28.84 21.31 7.46
C LEU A 193 29.26 21.99 8.75
N GLY A 194 30.30 21.48 9.40
CA GLY A 194 30.81 21.99 10.66
C GLY A 194 30.00 21.56 11.90
N ALA A 195 28.86 20.91 11.75
CA ALA A 195 28.09 20.38 12.87
C ALA A 195 28.84 19.25 13.58
N LEU A 196 28.61 19.09 14.87
CA LEU A 196 29.08 17.94 15.64
C LEU A 196 28.09 16.78 15.43
N ALA A 197 28.54 15.70 14.80
CA ALA A 197 27.77 14.48 14.65
C ALA A 197 28.02 13.55 15.85
N ALA A 198 26.94 13.09 16.49
CA ALA A 198 26.98 12.11 17.55
C ALA A 198 26.81 10.69 16.98
N PRO A 199 27.46 9.67 17.59
CA PRO A 199 27.31 8.27 17.17
C PRO A 199 25.85 7.80 17.27
N GLY A 200 25.38 7.05 16.27
CA GLY A 200 24.05 6.43 16.26
C GLY A 200 22.87 7.37 15.95
N VAL A 201 23.10 8.68 15.82
CA VAL A 201 22.04 9.65 15.45
C VAL A 201 21.85 9.62 13.93
N PRO A 202 20.64 9.35 13.42
CA PRO A 202 20.36 9.33 11.99
C PRO A 202 20.59 10.69 11.34
N VAL A 203 21.47 10.74 10.34
CA VAL A 203 21.81 11.96 9.60
C VAL A 203 21.32 11.94 8.16
N PHE A 204 21.14 10.76 7.58
CA PHE A 204 20.52 10.56 6.27
C PHE A 204 19.48 9.45 6.34
N THR A 205 18.40 9.61 5.60
CA THR A 205 17.45 8.52 5.31
C THR A 205 17.50 8.23 3.83
N LEU A 206 17.88 7.02 3.45
CA LEU A 206 17.95 6.55 2.08
C LEU A 206 16.80 5.59 1.80
N THR A 207 16.12 5.76 0.66
CA THR A 207 15.00 4.93 0.23
C THR A 207 15.25 4.33 -1.15
N ASP A 208 14.92 3.05 -1.33
CA ASP A 208 14.82 2.43 -2.64
C ASP A 208 13.36 2.53 -3.13
N VAL A 209 13.17 3.24 -4.23
CA VAL A 209 11.86 3.47 -4.85
C VAL A 209 11.71 2.82 -6.23
N ARG A 210 12.65 1.95 -6.63
CA ARG A 210 12.56 1.16 -7.88
C ARG A 210 11.38 0.19 -7.84
N SER A 211 11.00 -0.23 -6.67
CA SER A 211 9.71 -0.82 -6.35
C SER A 211 9.16 -0.15 -5.10
N VAL A 212 7.85 -0.21 -4.92
CA VAL A 212 7.19 0.32 -3.74
C VAL A 212 6.36 -0.76 -3.09
N LYS A 213 6.12 -0.61 -1.79
CA LYS A 213 5.24 -1.47 -1.01
C LYS A 213 3.96 -0.73 -0.70
N LEU A 214 2.84 -1.35 -0.96
CA LEU A 214 1.55 -0.87 -0.51
C LEU A 214 1.13 -1.70 0.70
N VAL A 215 0.81 -1.00 1.77
CA VAL A 215 0.31 -1.61 2.99
C VAL A 215 -1.19 -1.34 3.07
N VAL A 216 -1.97 -2.40 3.11
CA VAL A 216 -3.43 -2.33 3.12
C VAL A 216 -4.00 -3.18 4.25
N GLY A 217 -4.96 -2.61 5.00
CA GLY A 217 -5.73 -3.34 5.98
C GLY A 217 -6.94 -4.01 5.32
N VAL A 218 -7.03 -5.33 5.42
CA VAL A 218 -8.12 -6.12 4.84
C VAL A 218 -8.95 -6.80 5.93
N PRO A 219 -10.29 -6.77 5.83
CA PRO A 219 -11.17 -7.51 6.73
C PRO A 219 -10.98 -9.02 6.60
N ASP A 220 -11.39 -9.77 7.64
CA ASP A 220 -11.28 -11.23 7.70
C ASP A 220 -11.92 -11.94 6.49
N MET A 221 -13.10 -11.48 6.08
CA MET A 221 -13.81 -12.03 4.91
C MET A 221 -12.98 -11.96 3.62
N VAL A 222 -12.20 -10.91 3.42
CA VAL A 222 -11.38 -10.71 2.22
C VAL A 222 -10.05 -11.43 2.35
N ARG A 223 -9.49 -11.53 3.57
CA ARG A 223 -8.23 -12.24 3.83
C ARG A 223 -8.26 -13.66 3.29
N GLY A 224 -9.41 -14.38 3.46
CA GLY A 224 -9.58 -15.75 2.96
C GLY A 224 -9.51 -15.89 1.44
N LEU A 225 -9.71 -14.80 0.69
CA LEU A 225 -9.65 -14.76 -0.78
C LEU A 225 -8.25 -14.37 -1.30
N LEU A 226 -7.36 -13.90 -0.43
CA LEU A 226 -6.02 -13.49 -0.81
C LEU A 226 -5.06 -14.67 -0.82
N SER A 227 -4.21 -14.73 -1.83
CA SER A 227 -3.10 -15.68 -1.92
C SER A 227 -1.77 -14.97 -2.12
N LEU A 228 -0.71 -15.50 -1.53
CA LEU A 228 0.66 -15.01 -1.79
C LEU A 228 0.98 -15.16 -3.28
N GLY A 229 1.61 -14.14 -3.86
CA GLY A 229 1.89 -14.07 -5.28
C GLY A 229 0.69 -13.66 -6.14
N GLY A 230 -0.51 -13.50 -5.56
CA GLY A 230 -1.70 -13.04 -6.27
C GLY A 230 -1.49 -11.66 -6.89
N GLU A 231 -1.88 -11.50 -8.16
CA GLU A 231 -1.85 -10.22 -8.85
C GLU A 231 -3.02 -9.34 -8.43
N THR A 232 -2.76 -8.05 -8.33
CA THR A 232 -3.79 -7.05 -8.04
C THR A 232 -3.54 -5.77 -8.81
N THR A 233 -4.63 -5.06 -9.15
CA THR A 233 -4.58 -3.78 -9.83
C THR A 233 -4.66 -2.65 -8.82
N ILE A 234 -3.72 -1.73 -8.93
CA ILE A 234 -3.61 -0.55 -8.08
C ILE A 234 -3.93 0.69 -8.92
N SER A 235 -4.78 1.55 -8.39
CA SER A 235 -5.05 2.87 -8.93
C SER A 235 -4.59 3.94 -7.94
N CYS A 236 -3.89 4.95 -8.45
CA CYS A 236 -3.44 6.10 -7.66
C CYS A 236 -4.12 7.36 -8.19
N ASP A 237 -4.71 8.16 -7.30
CA ASP A 237 -5.43 9.38 -7.70
C ASP A 237 -4.52 10.42 -8.39
N ALA A 238 -3.21 10.36 -8.10
CA ALA A 238 -2.21 11.17 -8.79
C ALA A 238 -2.01 10.77 -10.27
N PHE A 239 -2.42 9.55 -10.65
CA PHE A 239 -2.27 8.99 -12.00
C PHE A 239 -3.54 8.20 -12.39
N PRO A 240 -4.69 8.88 -12.60
CA PRO A 240 -5.98 8.21 -12.77
C PRO A 240 -6.05 7.31 -14.00
N ASP A 241 -5.32 7.66 -15.06
CA ASP A 241 -5.32 6.93 -16.33
C ASP A 241 -4.25 5.82 -16.42
N LYS A 242 -3.43 5.65 -15.36
CA LYS A 242 -2.35 4.66 -15.34
C LYS A 242 -2.57 3.64 -14.21
N PRO A 243 -3.15 2.47 -14.50
CA PRO A 243 -3.19 1.38 -13.53
C PRO A 243 -1.79 0.79 -13.34
N PHE A 244 -1.48 0.42 -12.10
CA PHE A 244 -0.24 -0.28 -11.73
C PHE A 244 -0.57 -1.72 -11.36
N LEU A 245 0.29 -2.64 -11.77
CA LEU A 245 0.17 -4.05 -11.39
C LEU A 245 1.11 -4.34 -10.22
N GLY A 246 0.59 -5.02 -9.22
CA GLY A 246 1.34 -5.45 -8.05
C GLY A 246 1.05 -6.89 -7.68
N HIS A 247 1.93 -7.46 -6.85
CA HIS A 247 1.81 -8.82 -6.33
C HIS A 247 1.75 -8.80 -4.81
N ILE A 248 0.86 -9.60 -4.23
CA ILE A 248 0.76 -9.77 -2.78
C ILE A 248 2.00 -10.52 -2.30
N THR A 249 2.85 -9.86 -1.53
CA THR A 249 4.12 -10.41 -1.04
C THR A 249 4.05 -10.86 0.41
N ARG A 250 3.15 -10.29 1.20
CA ARG A 250 2.94 -10.69 2.60
C ARG A 250 1.49 -10.52 2.99
N ILE A 251 0.99 -11.44 3.80
CA ILE A 251 -0.31 -11.37 4.48
C ILE A 251 -0.05 -11.65 5.96
N ALA A 252 -0.44 -10.73 6.84
CA ALA A 252 -0.28 -10.92 8.27
C ALA A 252 -1.05 -12.15 8.76
N GLY A 253 -0.43 -12.94 9.65
CA GLY A 253 -1.05 -14.10 10.27
C GLY A 253 -2.04 -13.76 11.38
N THR A 254 -1.94 -12.56 11.94
CA THR A 254 -2.79 -12.03 13.03
C THR A 254 -3.36 -10.69 12.63
N ALA A 255 -4.61 -10.43 13.04
CA ALA A 255 -5.23 -9.13 12.87
C ALA A 255 -4.64 -8.11 13.88
N ASP A 256 -4.59 -6.85 13.49
CA ASP A 256 -4.31 -5.76 14.41
C ASP A 256 -5.43 -5.66 15.46
N PRO A 257 -5.08 -5.67 16.77
CA PRO A 257 -6.07 -5.75 17.84
C PRO A 257 -6.95 -4.49 17.98
N ARG A 258 -6.57 -3.36 17.37
CA ARG A 258 -7.34 -2.11 17.42
C ARG A 258 -8.30 -1.97 16.25
N SER A 259 -7.85 -2.31 15.06
CA SER A 259 -8.60 -2.13 13.82
C SER A 259 -9.33 -3.40 13.37
N HIS A 260 -8.98 -4.57 13.92
CA HIS A 260 -9.50 -5.90 13.53
C HIS A 260 -9.34 -6.22 12.05
N VAL A 261 -8.29 -5.66 11.41
CA VAL A 261 -7.94 -5.94 10.02
C VAL A 261 -6.60 -6.67 9.94
N PHE A 262 -6.44 -7.47 8.90
CA PHE A 262 -5.17 -8.11 8.56
C PHE A 262 -4.38 -7.22 7.63
N GLU A 263 -3.11 -7.01 7.94
CA GLU A 263 -2.21 -6.26 7.08
C GLU A 263 -1.76 -7.12 5.91
N ALA A 264 -1.97 -6.63 4.69
CA ALA A 264 -1.40 -7.23 3.49
C ALA A 264 -0.40 -6.25 2.85
N GLU A 265 0.76 -6.76 2.43
CA GLU A 265 1.74 -6.01 1.66
C GLU A 265 1.67 -6.43 0.19
N ILE A 266 1.66 -5.43 -0.67
CA ILE A 266 1.66 -5.61 -2.12
C ILE A 266 2.90 -4.91 -2.66
N THR A 267 3.75 -5.63 -3.38
CA THR A 267 4.93 -5.04 -4.03
C THR A 267 4.57 -4.66 -5.46
N VAL A 268 4.89 -3.41 -5.82
CA VAL A 268 4.61 -2.83 -7.14
C VAL A 268 5.93 -2.38 -7.77
N PRO A 269 6.30 -2.88 -8.95
CA PRO A 269 7.41 -2.35 -9.74
C PRO A 269 7.18 -0.89 -10.10
N ASN A 270 8.20 -0.05 -9.94
CA ASN A 270 8.12 1.40 -10.17
C ASN A 270 9.31 1.90 -11.01
N PRO A 271 9.48 1.40 -12.25
CA PRO A 271 10.64 1.74 -13.09
C PRO A 271 10.70 3.22 -13.44
N ASP A 272 9.55 3.86 -13.60
CA ASP A 272 9.45 5.29 -13.93
C ASP A 272 9.54 6.21 -12.71
N HIS A 273 9.71 5.67 -11.50
CA HIS A 273 9.73 6.39 -10.23
C HIS A 273 8.52 7.34 -10.00
N LEU A 274 7.36 7.00 -10.56
CA LEU A 274 6.13 7.78 -10.44
C LEU A 274 5.51 7.65 -9.04
N LEU A 275 5.46 6.43 -8.52
CA LEU A 275 4.95 6.18 -7.18
C LEU A 275 6.00 6.59 -6.15
N LYS A 276 5.57 7.43 -5.19
CA LYS A 276 6.47 7.94 -4.14
C LYS A 276 5.94 7.53 -2.76
N PRO A 277 6.82 7.22 -1.81
CA PRO A 277 6.43 7.01 -0.43
C PRO A 277 5.61 8.17 0.12
N GLY A 278 4.54 7.86 0.87
CA GLY A 278 3.59 8.83 1.39
C GLY A 278 2.39 9.11 0.50
N MET A 279 2.35 8.62 -0.76
CA MET A 279 1.15 8.65 -1.58
C MET A 279 0.13 7.62 -1.07
N VAL A 280 -1.15 7.85 -1.39
CA VAL A 280 -2.25 6.92 -1.14
C VAL A 280 -2.69 6.33 -2.47
N ALA A 281 -2.98 5.05 -2.45
CA ALA A 281 -3.50 4.32 -3.60
C ALA A 281 -4.72 3.49 -3.21
N SER A 282 -5.53 3.14 -4.20
CA SER A 282 -6.65 2.23 -4.05
C SER A 282 -6.31 0.88 -4.67
N VAL A 283 -6.52 -0.18 -3.91
CA VAL A 283 -6.25 -1.55 -4.32
C VAL A 283 -7.55 -2.33 -4.44
N ALA A 284 -7.78 -3.01 -5.55
CA ALA A 284 -8.91 -3.90 -5.73
C ALA A 284 -8.54 -5.29 -5.21
N LEU A 285 -9.18 -5.74 -4.10
CA LEU A 285 -8.91 -7.03 -3.45
C LEU A 285 -10.19 -7.86 -3.36
N GLY A 286 -10.06 -9.16 -3.45
CA GLY A 286 -11.10 -10.11 -3.06
C GLY A 286 -12.01 -10.64 -4.15
N GLU A 287 -11.87 -10.17 -5.39
CA GLU A 287 -12.55 -10.83 -6.52
C GLU A 287 -11.61 -10.97 -7.72
N LYS A 288 -11.44 -12.19 -8.21
CA LYS A 288 -11.19 -12.36 -9.63
C LYS A 288 -12.41 -11.76 -10.30
N ALA A 289 -12.29 -10.53 -10.76
CA ALA A 289 -13.29 -9.95 -11.62
C ALA A 289 -13.42 -10.81 -12.87
N ALA A 290 -14.28 -11.81 -12.82
CA ALA A 290 -14.99 -12.16 -14.03
C ALA A 290 -15.67 -10.85 -14.40
N ALA A 291 -15.22 -10.20 -15.44
CA ALA A 291 -15.85 -9.04 -16.05
C ALA A 291 -17.22 -9.51 -16.59
N THR A 292 -18.13 -9.80 -15.68
CA THR A 292 -19.51 -10.07 -15.99
C THR A 292 -20.13 -8.70 -16.17
N SER A 293 -20.19 -8.26 -17.41
CA SER A 293 -20.94 -7.06 -17.77
C SER A 293 -22.38 -7.28 -17.33
N ALA A 294 -22.71 -6.78 -16.13
CA ALA A 294 -24.05 -6.87 -15.59
C ALA A 294 -24.81 -5.57 -15.90
N THR A 295 -26.06 -5.72 -16.25
CA THR A 295 -26.96 -4.57 -16.39
C THR A 295 -27.26 -4.01 -15.01
N THR A 296 -26.83 -2.78 -14.71
CA THR A 296 -27.09 -2.15 -13.41
C THR A 296 -28.33 -1.25 -13.48
N LEU A 297 -29.18 -1.34 -12.46
CA LEU A 297 -30.37 -0.50 -12.29
C LEU A 297 -30.30 0.25 -10.95
N PRO A 298 -30.86 1.48 -10.88
CA PRO A 298 -31.09 2.15 -9.61
C PRO A 298 -32.03 1.34 -8.71
N LEU A 299 -31.81 1.40 -7.41
CA LEU A 299 -32.62 0.67 -6.43
C LEU A 299 -34.13 1.02 -6.54
N ALA A 300 -34.44 2.26 -6.94
CA ALA A 300 -35.82 2.74 -7.12
C ALA A 300 -36.58 2.03 -8.27
N ALA A 301 -35.88 1.34 -9.18
CA ALA A 301 -36.51 0.55 -10.25
C ALA A 301 -36.94 -0.85 -9.80
N ILE A 302 -36.48 -1.30 -8.64
CA ILE A 302 -36.72 -2.67 -8.14
C ILE A 302 -37.99 -2.68 -7.30
N VAL A 303 -38.90 -3.57 -7.67
CA VAL A 303 -40.16 -3.81 -6.93
C VAL A 303 -40.28 -5.29 -6.55
N ARG A 304 -41.20 -5.60 -5.64
CA ARG A 304 -41.57 -7.00 -5.36
C ARG A 304 -42.45 -7.53 -6.49
N SER A 305 -42.22 -8.78 -6.89
CA SER A 305 -43.09 -9.42 -7.89
C SER A 305 -44.55 -9.49 -7.37
N GLN A 306 -45.49 -9.15 -8.23
CA GLN A 306 -46.92 -9.27 -7.92
C GLN A 306 -47.37 -10.74 -7.91
N ARG A 307 -46.64 -11.63 -8.61
CA ARG A 307 -46.95 -13.05 -8.69
C ARG A 307 -46.35 -13.83 -7.51
N ASP A 308 -45.09 -13.50 -7.15
CA ASP A 308 -44.39 -14.12 -6.03
C ASP A 308 -43.67 -13.07 -5.20
N LYS A 309 -44.24 -12.74 -4.03
CA LYS A 309 -43.71 -11.72 -3.12
C LYS A 309 -42.29 -12.01 -2.57
N SER A 310 -41.79 -13.23 -2.76
CA SER A 310 -40.43 -13.60 -2.39
C SER A 310 -39.40 -13.14 -3.44
N ARG A 311 -39.82 -12.86 -4.68
CA ARG A 311 -38.97 -12.48 -5.80
C ARG A 311 -39.00 -10.97 -6.06
N PHE A 312 -37.94 -10.51 -6.72
CA PHE A 312 -37.84 -9.14 -7.19
C PHE A 312 -38.22 -9.05 -8.67
N ALA A 313 -38.73 -7.90 -9.08
CA ALA A 313 -39.14 -7.63 -10.44
C ALA A 313 -38.87 -6.18 -10.84
N VAL A 314 -38.89 -5.90 -12.12
CA VAL A 314 -38.83 -4.58 -12.72
C VAL A 314 -39.95 -4.39 -13.71
N PHE A 315 -40.39 -3.15 -13.93
CA PHE A 315 -41.32 -2.84 -14.98
C PHE A 315 -40.58 -2.41 -16.25
N VAL A 316 -40.80 -3.15 -17.32
CA VAL A 316 -40.26 -2.88 -18.67
C VAL A 316 -41.34 -2.19 -19.50
N LEU A 317 -40.99 -1.10 -20.16
CA LEU A 317 -41.86 -0.35 -21.04
C LEU A 317 -42.06 -1.10 -22.33
N ASP A 318 -43.34 -1.24 -22.75
CA ASP A 318 -43.73 -1.72 -24.07
C ASP A 318 -44.31 -0.54 -24.88
N THR A 319 -43.59 -0.15 -25.91
CA THR A 319 -43.96 0.94 -26.81
C THR A 319 -44.71 0.46 -28.07
N SER A 320 -44.95 -0.86 -28.19
CA SER A 320 -45.64 -1.43 -29.35
C SER A 320 -47.16 -1.09 -29.36
N VAL A 321 -47.70 -0.70 -28.21
CA VAL A 321 -49.10 -0.35 -27.97
C VAL A 321 -49.23 1.14 -27.66
N GLN A 322 -50.29 1.80 -28.13
CA GLN A 322 -50.60 3.20 -27.78
C GLN A 322 -51.90 3.28 -26.96
N PRO A 323 -51.90 3.85 -25.75
CA PRO A 323 -50.73 4.38 -25.00
C PRO A 323 -49.78 3.29 -24.58
N PRO A 324 -48.46 3.62 -24.35
CA PRO A 324 -47.46 2.66 -23.91
C PRO A 324 -47.89 1.96 -22.61
N THR A 325 -47.58 0.68 -22.50
CA THR A 325 -47.88 -0.13 -21.30
C THR A 325 -46.62 -0.63 -20.65
N VAL A 326 -46.71 -1.06 -19.40
CA VAL A 326 -45.60 -1.64 -18.67
C VAL A 326 -45.87 -3.09 -18.31
N HIS A 327 -44.82 -3.93 -18.43
CA HIS A 327 -44.88 -5.33 -18.10
C HIS A 327 -43.88 -5.68 -16.99
N GLN A 328 -44.34 -6.38 -15.96
CA GLN A 328 -43.52 -6.81 -14.89
C GLN A 328 -42.68 -8.01 -15.32
N LYS A 329 -41.34 -7.91 -15.20
CA LYS A 329 -40.39 -9.01 -15.38
C LYS A 329 -39.68 -9.34 -14.12
N GLU A 330 -39.72 -10.61 -13.70
CA GLU A 330 -38.95 -11.11 -12.59
C GLU A 330 -37.48 -11.07 -12.93
N VAL A 331 -36.65 -10.65 -11.96
CA VAL A 331 -35.20 -10.50 -12.12
C VAL A 331 -34.45 -11.10 -10.94
N GLU A 332 -33.28 -11.63 -11.23
CA GLU A 332 -32.33 -12.01 -10.20
C GLU A 332 -31.32 -10.88 -9.98
N LEU A 333 -31.10 -10.56 -8.70
CA LEU A 333 -30.29 -9.43 -8.29
C LEU A 333 -28.96 -9.93 -7.77
N GLY A 334 -27.88 -9.22 -8.11
CA GLY A 334 -26.56 -9.42 -7.52
C GLY A 334 -26.32 -8.55 -6.28
N ASN A 335 -25.07 -8.46 -5.84
CA ASN A 335 -24.68 -7.67 -4.67
C ASN A 335 -24.80 -6.16 -4.95
N PHE A 336 -25.15 -5.38 -3.93
CA PHE A 336 -25.31 -3.94 -4.03
C PHE A 336 -24.00 -3.23 -4.45
N LEU A 337 -24.11 -2.31 -5.40
CA LEU A 337 -23.03 -1.43 -5.86
C LEU A 337 -23.41 0.03 -5.59
N GLY A 338 -23.17 0.50 -4.37
CA GLY A 338 -23.57 1.84 -3.95
C GLY A 338 -25.09 2.02 -4.05
N ASN A 339 -25.59 2.95 -4.92
CA ASN A 339 -27.02 3.22 -5.14
C ASN A 339 -27.61 2.44 -6.33
N SER A 340 -26.89 1.46 -6.86
CA SER A 340 -27.30 0.63 -8.00
C SER A 340 -27.16 -0.85 -7.65
N ILE A 341 -27.96 -1.69 -8.30
CA ILE A 341 -27.91 -3.14 -8.13
C ILE A 341 -27.75 -3.81 -9.51
N PRO A 342 -26.83 -4.76 -9.65
CA PRO A 342 -26.71 -5.51 -10.90
C PRO A 342 -27.83 -6.53 -11.02
N VAL A 343 -28.41 -6.63 -12.20
CA VAL A 343 -29.38 -7.66 -12.59
C VAL A 343 -28.60 -8.77 -13.29
N THR A 344 -28.59 -9.96 -12.72
CA THR A 344 -27.84 -11.11 -13.23
C THR A 344 -28.63 -11.89 -14.26
N GLN A 345 -29.96 -11.99 -14.09
CA GLN A 345 -30.87 -12.69 -15.01
C GLN A 345 -32.24 -12.01 -15.09
N GLY A 346 -32.94 -12.24 -16.18
CA GLY A 346 -34.36 -11.85 -16.35
C GLY A 346 -34.60 -10.55 -17.11
N LEU A 347 -33.56 -9.77 -17.47
CA LEU A 347 -33.71 -8.51 -18.18
C LEU A 347 -33.06 -8.59 -19.58
N PRO A 348 -33.78 -8.27 -20.67
CA PRO A 348 -33.20 -8.14 -22.00
C PRO A 348 -32.16 -7.01 -22.06
N PRO A 349 -31.12 -7.14 -22.89
CA PRO A 349 -30.20 -6.04 -23.14
C PRO A 349 -30.99 -4.86 -23.75
N ASP A 350 -30.63 -3.64 -23.34
CA ASP A 350 -31.23 -2.38 -23.80
C ASP A 350 -32.71 -2.18 -23.46
N ALA A 351 -33.30 -2.95 -22.55
CA ALA A 351 -34.65 -2.77 -22.07
C ALA A 351 -34.84 -1.39 -21.44
N GLU A 352 -35.94 -0.74 -21.77
CA GLU A 352 -36.39 0.49 -21.11
C GLU A 352 -37.13 0.15 -19.83
N VAL A 353 -36.50 0.47 -18.68
CA VAL A 353 -36.99 0.12 -17.33
C VAL A 353 -37.50 1.35 -16.62
N VAL A 354 -38.66 1.24 -15.96
CA VAL A 354 -39.20 2.31 -15.14
C VAL A 354 -38.34 2.48 -13.89
N VAL A 355 -37.77 3.67 -13.73
CA VAL A 355 -36.87 4.00 -12.58
C VAL A 355 -37.56 4.92 -11.56
N GLN A 356 -38.67 5.57 -11.93
CA GLN A 356 -39.45 6.39 -11.02
C GLN A 356 -40.94 6.13 -11.21
N GLY A 357 -41.65 5.91 -10.12
CA GLY A 357 -43.08 5.54 -10.15
C GLY A 357 -43.35 4.02 -10.21
N ALA A 358 -42.30 3.18 -10.25
CA ALA A 358 -42.43 1.72 -10.37
C ALA A 358 -43.31 1.07 -9.28
N SER A 359 -43.28 1.57 -8.05
CA SER A 359 -44.07 1.03 -6.93
C SER A 359 -45.58 1.26 -7.03
N LEU A 360 -46.03 2.14 -7.92
CA LEU A 360 -47.43 2.50 -8.12
C LEU A 360 -48.07 1.75 -9.28
N LEU A 361 -47.27 0.98 -10.04
CA LEU A 361 -47.70 0.35 -11.28
C LEU A 361 -48.24 -1.06 -11.08
N SER A 362 -49.21 -1.43 -11.94
CA SER A 362 -49.71 -2.79 -12.06
C SER A 362 -49.35 -3.37 -13.43
N GLU A 363 -49.43 -4.71 -13.56
CA GLU A 363 -49.19 -5.42 -14.82
C GLU A 363 -50.11 -4.93 -15.93
N GLY A 364 -49.56 -4.56 -17.10
CA GLY A 364 -50.31 -4.09 -18.26
C GLY A 364 -50.88 -2.67 -18.14
N GLU A 365 -50.48 -1.90 -17.12
CA GLU A 365 -51.00 -0.55 -16.92
C GLU A 365 -50.48 0.43 -17.98
N PRO A 366 -51.37 1.28 -18.55
CA PRO A 366 -50.94 2.33 -19.47
C PRO A 366 -50.23 3.44 -18.72
N VAL A 367 -49.08 3.89 -19.26
CA VAL A 367 -48.22 4.89 -18.61
C VAL A 367 -47.96 6.08 -19.54
N ARG A 368 -47.62 7.20 -18.90
CA ARG A 368 -47.09 8.40 -19.56
C ARG A 368 -45.62 8.58 -19.20
N VAL A 369 -44.76 8.45 -20.21
CA VAL A 369 -43.31 8.63 -20.03
C VAL A 369 -42.98 10.11 -19.99
N ILE A 370 -42.21 10.51 -18.97
CA ILE A 370 -41.58 11.83 -18.87
C ILE A 370 -40.06 11.70 -19.07
N PRO A 371 -39.42 12.70 -19.72
CA PRO A 371 -38.01 12.68 -20.00
C PRO A 371 -37.12 12.67 -18.72
#